data_12a7d18f8e5022448c70367f455c0405
#
_entry.id   12a7d18f8e5022448c70367f455c0405
#
_cell.length_a   1.000
_cell.length_b   1.000
_cell.length_c   1.000
_cell.angle_alpha   90.00
_cell.angle_beta   90.00
_cell.angle_gamma   90.00
#
_symmetry.space_group_name_H-M   'P 1'
#
loop_
_entity.id
_entity.type
_entity.pdbx_description
1 polymer ?
#
loop_
_entity_poly.entity_id
_entity_poly.type
_entity_poly.pdbx_seq_one_letter_code
_entity_poly.pdbx_strand_id
1 'polypeptide(L)'
;LINSFFNYLYKLLNLYYNCILSLYNVWRINNMRKKSSNLKSKNITSFYKNYSEDKKKIFENIDYKKLEKIYSLLDKKIKQKKKIFICGNGGSSSISNHWECDHREGIKRNKKFKPKAISLTSNVDVISAIANDRGYEKIFSYSLDNLAEKDDLLICFSVSGNSRNIIEALRFSKKKGMKSILFSGFKGGKAKNIANLNLNYNSKNFGLVEDCFQSIMHILAQYIEIKK
;
A
#
# COMPACT_ATOMS: atom_id res chain seq x y z
N LEU A 1 4.61 35.93 30.54
CA LEU A 1 5.55 34.93 31.08
C LEU A 1 4.86 33.58 31.32
N ILE A 2 3.70 33.54 31.99
CA ILE A 2 2.99 32.28 32.31
C ILE A 2 2.53 31.55 31.04
N ASN A 3 1.93 32.23 30.07
CA ASN A 3 1.49 31.61 28.79
C ASN A 3 2.67 31.11 27.94
N SER A 4 3.81 31.78 27.98
CA SER A 4 5.04 31.35 27.29
C SER A 4 5.61 30.08 27.90
N PHE A 5 5.57 29.94 29.24
CA PHE A 5 6.00 28.76 29.98
C PHE A 5 5.10 27.54 29.67
N PHE A 6 3.77 27.72 29.68
CA PHE A 6 2.84 26.63 29.34
C PHE A 6 2.99 26.18 27.89
N ASN A 7 3.20 27.07 26.92
CA ASN A 7 3.49 26.73 25.55
C ASN A 7 4.83 25.97 25.39
N TYR A 8 5.85 26.35 26.14
CA TYR A 8 7.13 25.63 26.15
C TYR A 8 6.98 24.22 26.74
N LEU A 9 6.28 24.10 27.86
CA LEU A 9 5.99 22.79 28.49
C LEU A 9 5.17 21.87 27.58
N TYR A 10 4.17 22.40 26.89
CA TYR A 10 3.36 21.67 25.95
C TYR A 10 4.19 21.15 24.74
N LYS A 11 5.12 21.96 24.22
CA LYS A 11 6.05 21.55 23.17
C LYS A 11 7.00 20.45 23.63
N LEU A 12 7.54 20.54 24.85
CA LEU A 12 8.40 19.52 25.44
C LEU A 12 7.66 18.19 25.65
N LEU A 13 6.44 18.23 26.18
CA LEU A 13 5.61 17.04 26.36
C LEU A 13 5.26 16.36 25.03
N ASN A 14 4.97 17.13 23.99
CA ASN A 14 4.72 16.60 22.65
C ASN A 14 5.98 15.97 22.02
N LEU A 15 7.15 16.57 22.19
CA LEU A 15 8.43 16.02 21.77
C LEU A 15 8.73 14.69 22.48
N TYR A 16 8.54 14.64 23.80
CA TYR A 16 8.74 13.44 24.60
C TYR A 16 7.76 12.32 24.21
N TYR A 17 6.48 12.65 24.02
CA TYR A 17 5.45 11.71 23.57
C TYR A 17 5.78 11.15 22.19
N ASN A 18 6.20 11.99 21.23
CA ASN A 18 6.58 11.55 19.90
C ASN A 18 7.84 10.67 19.89
N CYS A 19 8.80 10.95 20.77
CA CYS A 19 10.00 10.13 20.95
C CYS A 19 9.64 8.73 21.49
N ILE A 20 8.82 8.65 22.54
CA ILE A 20 8.33 7.37 23.10
C ILE A 20 7.53 6.59 22.04
N LEU A 21 6.67 7.27 21.27
CA LEU A 21 5.88 6.65 20.22
C LEU A 21 6.76 6.09 19.11
N SER A 22 7.84 6.79 18.77
CA SER A 22 8.86 6.35 17.80
C SER A 22 9.59 5.11 18.31
N LEU A 23 10.08 5.12 19.54
CA LEU A 23 10.75 3.98 20.18
C LEU A 23 9.82 2.76 20.29
N TYR A 24 8.57 2.98 20.69
CA TYR A 24 7.56 1.91 20.72
C TYR A 24 7.30 1.32 19.33
N ASN A 25 7.23 2.14 18.28
CA ASN A 25 7.04 1.67 16.92
C ASN A 25 8.24 0.87 16.41
N VAL A 26 9.47 1.31 16.70
CA VAL A 26 10.71 0.57 16.38
C VAL A 26 10.75 -0.76 17.13
N TRP A 27 10.48 -0.77 18.43
CA TRP A 27 10.41 -1.98 19.24
C TRP A 27 9.32 -2.94 18.72
N ARG A 28 8.15 -2.42 18.41
CA ARG A 28 7.01 -3.20 17.85
C ARG A 28 7.36 -3.81 16.49
N ILE A 29 8.01 -3.06 15.60
CA ILE A 29 8.45 -3.56 14.29
C ILE A 29 9.52 -4.64 14.48
N ASN A 30 10.49 -4.45 15.35
CA ASN A 30 11.53 -5.44 15.64
C ASN A 30 10.97 -6.72 16.26
N ASN A 31 9.99 -6.62 17.16
CA ASN A 31 9.31 -7.80 17.71
C ASN A 31 8.38 -8.48 16.69
N MET A 32 7.75 -7.74 15.79
CA MET A 32 6.98 -8.34 14.70
C MET A 32 7.91 -9.08 13.71
N ARG A 33 9.08 -8.53 13.39
CA ARG A 33 10.09 -9.20 12.56
C ARG A 33 10.62 -10.49 13.22
N LYS A 34 10.90 -10.47 14.54
CA LYS A 34 11.31 -11.67 15.29
C LYS A 34 10.23 -12.75 15.34
N LYS A 35 8.94 -12.39 15.42
CA LYS A 35 7.82 -13.35 15.42
C LYS A 35 7.45 -13.86 14.03
N SER A 36 7.91 -13.22 12.95
CA SER A 36 7.58 -13.62 11.57
C SER A 36 8.41 -14.80 11.05
N SER A 37 9.46 -15.21 11.75
CA SER A 37 10.35 -16.27 11.29
C SER A 37 10.09 -17.60 12.00
N ASN A 38 8.98 -18.26 11.66
CA ASN A 38 8.85 -19.71 11.86
C ASN A 38 9.73 -20.51 10.86
N LEU A 39 10.45 -19.81 10.00
CA LEU A 39 11.41 -20.35 9.02
C LEU A 39 12.74 -20.69 9.72
N LYS A 40 12.70 -21.56 10.75
CA LYS A 40 13.91 -22.18 11.28
C LYS A 40 14.39 -23.18 10.26
N SER A 41 15.54 -22.90 9.65
CA SER A 41 16.14 -23.78 8.65
C SER A 41 17.62 -23.98 8.94
N LYS A 42 18.12 -25.19 8.73
CA LYS A 42 19.53 -25.53 8.96
C LYS A 42 20.45 -24.98 7.86
N ASN A 43 19.93 -24.74 6.66
CA ASN A 43 20.68 -24.23 5.51
C ASN A 43 19.79 -23.47 4.53
N ILE A 44 20.37 -22.76 3.58
CA ILE A 44 19.66 -21.93 2.61
C ILE A 44 18.69 -22.73 1.72
N THR A 45 19.04 -23.97 1.36
CA THR A 45 18.20 -24.80 0.50
C THR A 45 16.88 -25.16 1.20
N SER A 46 16.95 -25.58 2.46
CA SER A 46 15.75 -25.88 3.25
C SER A 46 14.95 -24.60 3.56
N PHE A 47 15.63 -23.47 3.77
CA PHE A 47 14.95 -22.17 3.91
C PHE A 47 14.16 -21.81 2.66
N TYR A 48 14.81 -21.93 1.47
CA TYR A 48 14.17 -21.65 0.19
C TYR A 48 12.92 -22.51 -0.04
N LYS A 49 13.01 -23.83 0.22
CA LYS A 49 11.86 -24.74 0.08
C LYS A 49 10.71 -24.35 0.99
N ASN A 50 10.99 -24.11 2.28
CA ASN A 50 9.97 -23.69 3.24
C ASN A 50 9.33 -22.35 2.87
N TYR A 51 10.12 -21.38 2.41
CA TYR A 51 9.64 -20.09 1.94
C TYR A 51 8.71 -20.24 0.74
N SER A 52 9.07 -21.07 -0.23
CA SER A 52 8.29 -21.34 -1.43
C SER A 52 6.95 -22.02 -1.10
N GLU A 53 6.95 -22.99 -0.19
CA GLU A 53 5.74 -23.66 0.27
C GLU A 53 4.81 -22.70 1.02
N ASP A 54 5.35 -21.88 1.93
CA ASP A 54 4.58 -20.90 2.67
C ASP A 54 4.00 -19.84 1.73
N LYS A 55 4.76 -19.38 0.73
CA LYS A 55 4.27 -18.47 -0.31
C LYS A 55 3.10 -19.09 -1.06
N LYS A 56 3.22 -20.34 -1.50
CA LYS A 56 2.16 -21.07 -2.21
C LYS A 56 0.89 -21.12 -1.38
N LYS A 57 0.97 -21.55 -0.11
CA LYS A 57 -0.18 -21.65 0.80
C LYS A 57 -0.89 -20.30 0.97
N ILE A 58 -0.13 -19.21 1.16
CA ILE A 58 -0.69 -17.87 1.34
C ILE A 58 -1.35 -17.37 0.06
N PHE A 59 -0.72 -17.62 -1.08
CA PHE A 59 -1.16 -17.16 -2.38
C PHE A 59 -2.44 -17.88 -2.85
N GLU A 60 -2.56 -19.17 -2.60
CA GLU A 60 -3.74 -19.98 -2.94
C GLU A 60 -4.93 -19.72 -2.01
N ASN A 61 -4.69 -19.26 -0.77
CA ASN A 61 -5.73 -19.06 0.23
C ASN A 61 -6.26 -17.61 0.24
N ILE A 62 -6.68 -17.12 -0.91
CA ILE A 62 -7.27 -15.79 -1.06
C ILE A 62 -8.79 -15.85 -1.27
N ASP A 63 -9.45 -14.73 -1.07
CA ASP A 63 -10.88 -14.57 -1.39
C ASP A 63 -11.04 -14.30 -2.90
N TYR A 64 -11.26 -15.34 -3.69
CA TYR A 64 -11.44 -15.25 -5.15
C TYR A 64 -12.62 -14.37 -5.56
N LYS A 65 -13.70 -14.33 -4.76
CA LYS A 65 -14.83 -13.42 -5.03
C LYS A 65 -14.42 -11.95 -4.90
N LYS A 66 -13.54 -11.64 -3.95
CA LYS A 66 -12.95 -10.29 -3.86
C LYS A 66 -12.00 -9.99 -5.00
N LEU A 67 -11.21 -10.97 -5.43
CA LEU A 67 -10.34 -10.79 -6.60
C LEU A 67 -11.15 -10.44 -7.85
N GLU A 68 -12.24 -11.14 -8.11
CA GLU A 68 -13.15 -10.82 -9.23
C GLU A 68 -13.73 -9.41 -9.13
N LYS A 69 -14.16 -8.98 -7.92
CA LYS A 69 -14.66 -7.62 -7.70
C LYS A 69 -13.57 -6.57 -7.92
N ILE A 70 -12.33 -6.84 -7.50
CA ILE A 70 -11.18 -5.96 -7.73
C ILE A 70 -10.90 -5.83 -9.21
N TYR A 71 -10.82 -6.95 -9.93
CA TYR A 71 -10.65 -6.94 -11.38
C TYR A 71 -11.76 -6.14 -12.07
N SER A 72 -13.03 -6.42 -11.75
CA SER A 72 -14.18 -5.73 -12.35
C SER A 72 -14.17 -4.22 -12.10
N LEU A 73 -13.75 -3.79 -10.90
CA LEU A 73 -13.59 -2.38 -10.57
C LEU A 73 -12.46 -1.74 -11.37
N LEU A 74 -11.31 -2.40 -11.45
CA LEU A 74 -10.13 -1.93 -12.20
C LEU A 74 -10.45 -1.80 -13.70
N ASP A 75 -10.99 -2.84 -14.32
CA ASP A 75 -11.40 -2.86 -15.72
C ASP A 75 -12.41 -1.74 -16.05
N LYS A 76 -13.43 -1.57 -15.19
CA LYS A 76 -14.39 -0.48 -15.30
C LYS A 76 -13.71 0.90 -15.30
N LYS A 77 -12.75 1.13 -14.39
CA LYS A 77 -12.06 2.41 -14.28
C LYS A 77 -11.15 2.68 -15.49
N ILE A 78 -10.51 1.65 -16.01
CA ILE A 78 -9.72 1.74 -17.25
C ILE A 78 -10.63 2.11 -18.43
N LYS A 79 -11.75 1.42 -18.61
CA LYS A 79 -12.73 1.72 -19.67
C LYS A 79 -13.31 3.11 -19.58
N GLN A 80 -13.53 3.61 -18.36
CA GLN A 80 -13.98 4.97 -18.08
C GLN A 80 -12.87 6.04 -18.21
N LYS A 81 -11.64 5.64 -18.56
CA LYS A 81 -10.47 6.52 -18.67
C LYS A 81 -10.16 7.31 -17.40
N LYS A 82 -10.54 6.77 -16.23
CA LYS A 82 -10.27 7.37 -14.93
C LYS A 82 -8.81 7.18 -14.54
N LYS A 83 -8.29 8.09 -13.71
CA LYS A 83 -6.94 7.98 -13.13
C LYS A 83 -6.92 6.88 -12.08
N ILE A 84 -5.83 6.13 -12.04
CA ILE A 84 -5.59 5.06 -11.08
C ILE A 84 -4.33 5.43 -10.31
N PHE A 85 -4.50 5.89 -9.09
CA PHE A 85 -3.40 6.24 -8.21
C PHE A 85 -2.95 5.03 -7.43
N ILE A 86 -1.63 4.84 -7.30
CA ILE A 86 -1.05 3.70 -6.60
C ILE A 86 -0.08 4.21 -5.52
N CYS A 87 -0.12 3.65 -4.32
CA CYS A 87 0.81 3.99 -3.25
C CYS A 87 1.14 2.84 -2.32
N GLY A 88 2.33 2.92 -1.72
CA GLY A 88 2.86 1.99 -0.73
C GLY A 88 4.12 2.56 -0.09
N ASN A 89 4.63 1.91 0.96
CA ASN A 89 5.87 2.30 1.63
C ASN A 89 6.94 1.21 1.46
N GLY A 90 8.22 1.58 1.41
CA GLY A 90 9.33 0.63 1.33
C GLY A 90 9.21 -0.30 0.11
N GLY A 91 9.25 -1.63 0.28
CA GLY A 91 9.05 -2.60 -0.80
C GLY A 91 7.71 -2.44 -1.52
N SER A 92 6.65 -2.08 -0.80
CA SER A 92 5.36 -1.77 -1.40
C SER A 92 5.37 -0.50 -2.28
N SER A 93 6.33 0.43 -2.07
CA SER A 93 6.57 1.57 -2.96
C SER A 93 7.13 1.11 -4.30
N SER A 94 8.10 0.19 -4.29
CA SER A 94 8.65 -0.40 -5.51
C SER A 94 7.58 -1.13 -6.33
N ILE A 95 6.67 -1.84 -5.67
CA ILE A 95 5.53 -2.50 -6.32
C ILE A 95 4.60 -1.46 -6.93
N SER A 96 4.38 -0.31 -6.28
CA SER A 96 3.54 0.77 -6.81
C SER A 96 4.12 1.37 -8.10
N ASN A 97 5.43 1.57 -8.16
CA ASN A 97 6.13 2.05 -9.34
C ASN A 97 6.09 1.01 -10.48
N HIS A 98 6.28 -0.26 -10.14
CA HIS A 98 6.19 -1.35 -11.12
C HIS A 98 4.77 -1.50 -11.67
N TRP A 99 3.73 -1.34 -10.84
CA TRP A 99 2.34 -1.29 -11.30
C TRP A 99 2.12 -0.21 -12.34
N GLU A 100 2.61 1.01 -12.09
CA GLU A 100 2.53 2.10 -13.07
C GLU A 100 3.19 1.71 -14.39
N CYS A 101 4.40 1.12 -14.34
CA CYS A 101 5.15 0.67 -15.50
C CYS A 101 4.32 -0.32 -16.34
N ASP A 102 3.84 -1.41 -15.73
CA ASP A 102 3.11 -2.47 -16.43
C ASP A 102 1.79 -1.97 -17.02
N HIS A 103 1.10 -1.07 -16.33
CA HIS A 103 -0.17 -0.54 -16.82
C HIS A 103 0.02 0.51 -17.92
N ARG A 104 1.10 1.29 -17.90
CA ARG A 104 1.37 2.31 -18.92
C ARG A 104 2.01 1.74 -20.16
N GLU A 105 2.94 0.79 -20.00
CA GLU A 105 3.69 0.18 -21.11
C GLU A 105 3.07 -1.15 -21.53
N GLY A 106 2.88 -2.10 -20.63
CA GLY A 106 2.42 -3.45 -20.91
C GLY A 106 1.00 -3.49 -21.50
N ILE A 107 0.01 -3.01 -20.76
CA ILE A 107 -1.40 -3.02 -21.20
C ILE A 107 -1.62 -2.14 -22.43
N LYS A 108 -0.85 -1.07 -22.59
CA LYS A 108 -0.93 -0.14 -23.73
C LYS A 108 -0.57 -0.80 -25.07
N ARG A 109 0.19 -1.89 -25.09
CA ARG A 109 0.46 -2.68 -26.32
C ARG A 109 -0.83 -3.07 -27.04
N ASN A 110 -1.91 -3.21 -26.28
CA ASN A 110 -3.22 -3.24 -26.87
C ASN A 110 -3.81 -1.84 -27.05
N LYS A 111 -4.01 -1.47 -28.29
CA LYS A 111 -4.47 -0.13 -28.70
C LYS A 111 -5.82 0.31 -28.09
N LYS A 112 -6.64 -0.63 -27.60
CA LYS A 112 -7.97 -0.33 -27.01
C LYS A 112 -7.89 0.25 -25.59
N PHE A 113 -6.87 -0.10 -24.82
CA PHE A 113 -6.74 0.31 -23.42
C PHE A 113 -5.58 1.28 -23.23
N LYS A 114 -5.84 2.35 -22.55
CA LYS A 114 -4.83 3.37 -22.17
C LYS A 114 -5.00 3.69 -20.69
N PRO A 115 -4.57 2.80 -19.78
CA PRO A 115 -4.68 3.05 -18.35
C PRO A 115 -3.92 4.32 -17.95
N LYS A 116 -4.56 5.16 -17.16
CA LYS A 116 -3.94 6.36 -16.59
C LYS A 116 -3.42 6.02 -15.19
N ALA A 117 -2.47 5.10 -15.10
CA ALA A 117 -1.83 4.70 -13.86
C ALA A 117 -0.78 5.74 -13.43
N ILE A 118 -0.80 6.12 -12.14
CA ILE A 118 0.08 7.13 -11.54
C ILE A 118 0.53 6.61 -10.19
N SER A 119 1.82 6.33 -10.04
CA SER A 119 2.41 6.02 -8.74
C SER A 119 2.68 7.31 -7.97
N LEU A 120 2.15 7.38 -6.75
CA LEU A 120 2.43 8.49 -5.83
C LEU A 120 3.79 8.35 -5.13
N THR A 121 4.56 7.31 -5.48
CA THR A 121 5.86 7.02 -4.86
C THR A 121 7.03 7.25 -5.82
N SER A 122 6.78 7.64 -7.05
CA SER A 122 7.81 7.80 -8.07
C SER A 122 8.59 9.13 -7.98
N ASN A 123 7.97 10.19 -7.48
CA ASN A 123 8.61 11.50 -7.38
C ASN A 123 9.12 11.75 -5.94
N VAL A 124 10.41 11.53 -5.74
CA VAL A 124 11.08 11.66 -4.43
C VAL A 124 11.08 13.11 -3.94
N ASP A 125 11.20 14.09 -4.84
CA ASP A 125 11.21 15.51 -4.48
C ASP A 125 9.86 15.94 -3.89
N VAL A 126 8.77 15.53 -4.52
CA VAL A 126 7.41 15.79 -4.01
C VAL A 126 7.19 15.12 -2.65
N ILE A 127 7.62 13.86 -2.50
CA ILE A 127 7.50 13.13 -1.23
C ILE A 127 8.29 13.83 -0.13
N SER A 128 9.55 14.21 -0.40
CA SER A 128 10.43 14.83 0.60
C SER A 128 9.92 16.21 1.00
N ALA A 129 9.47 17.04 0.06
CA ALA A 129 8.90 18.34 0.33
C ALA A 129 7.63 18.25 1.21
N ILE A 130 6.68 17.38 0.83
CA ILE A 130 5.46 17.20 1.63
C ILE A 130 5.79 16.63 3.01
N ALA A 131 6.71 15.67 3.10
CA ALA A 131 7.12 15.09 4.38
C ALA A 131 7.74 16.12 5.31
N ASN A 132 8.59 17.02 4.78
CA ASN A 132 9.22 18.09 5.53
C ASN A 132 8.21 19.15 6.01
N ASP A 133 7.31 19.58 5.15
CA ASP A 133 6.43 20.73 5.40
C ASP A 133 5.11 20.34 6.08
N ARG A 134 4.62 19.11 5.87
CA ARG A 134 3.29 18.67 6.28
C ARG A 134 3.28 17.39 7.12
N GLY A 135 4.42 16.69 7.21
CA GLY A 135 4.56 15.40 7.87
C GLY A 135 4.38 14.21 6.92
N TYR A 136 5.10 13.13 7.25
CA TYR A 136 5.15 11.91 6.42
C TYR A 136 3.78 11.25 6.25
N GLU A 137 2.85 11.43 7.18
CA GLU A 137 1.49 10.90 7.06
C GLU A 137 0.66 11.57 5.95
N LYS A 138 1.10 12.73 5.44
CA LYS A 138 0.39 13.50 4.41
C LYS A 138 0.90 13.27 2.98
N ILE A 139 2.03 12.57 2.79
CA ILE A 139 2.68 12.46 1.47
C ILE A 139 1.74 12.00 0.36
N PHE A 140 0.85 11.06 0.63
CA PHE A 140 -0.10 10.55 -0.38
C PHE A 140 -1.39 11.35 -0.43
N SER A 141 -1.97 11.69 0.73
CA SER A 141 -3.25 12.44 0.75
C SER A 141 -3.11 13.84 0.16
N TYR A 142 -1.98 14.52 0.38
CA TYR A 142 -1.70 15.83 -0.20
C TYR A 142 -1.46 15.76 -1.70
N SER A 143 -0.73 14.74 -2.17
CA SER A 143 -0.55 14.52 -3.62
C SER A 143 -1.88 14.21 -4.31
N LEU A 144 -2.76 13.43 -3.66
CA LEU A 144 -4.10 13.16 -4.18
C LEU A 144 -4.98 14.41 -4.25
N ASP A 145 -4.85 15.34 -3.31
CA ASP A 145 -5.65 16.58 -3.32
C ASP A 145 -5.39 17.41 -4.57
N ASN A 146 -4.14 17.44 -5.03
CA ASN A 146 -3.74 18.14 -6.24
C ASN A 146 -4.13 17.41 -7.54
N LEU A 147 -4.11 16.08 -7.54
CA LEU A 147 -4.15 15.29 -8.78
C LEU A 147 -5.47 14.57 -9.03
N ALA A 148 -6.18 14.21 -7.95
CA ALA A 148 -7.32 13.31 -8.04
C ALA A 148 -8.64 14.02 -8.25
N GLU A 149 -9.51 13.37 -9.01
CA GLU A 149 -10.88 13.78 -9.27
C GLU A 149 -11.87 12.76 -8.70
N LYS A 150 -13.13 13.17 -8.58
CA LYS A 150 -14.23 12.26 -8.24
C LYS A 150 -14.25 11.09 -9.22
N ASP A 151 -14.56 9.90 -8.70
CA ASP A 151 -14.61 8.63 -9.45
C ASP A 151 -13.27 8.07 -9.92
N ASP A 152 -12.15 8.68 -9.61
CA ASP A 152 -10.84 8.05 -9.77
C ASP A 152 -10.69 6.84 -8.83
N LEU A 153 -9.64 6.05 -9.02
CA LEU A 153 -9.33 4.87 -8.24
C LEU A 153 -8.04 5.06 -7.45
N LEU A 154 -8.05 4.68 -6.17
CA LEU A 154 -6.85 4.56 -5.35
C LEU A 154 -6.55 3.09 -5.07
N ILE A 155 -5.31 2.67 -5.32
CA ILE A 155 -4.78 1.35 -4.97
C ILE A 155 -3.68 1.53 -3.92
N CYS A 156 -3.83 0.85 -2.78
CA CYS A 156 -2.87 0.88 -1.70
C CYS A 156 -2.25 -0.49 -1.46
N PHE A 157 -0.92 -0.53 -1.32
CA PHE A 157 -0.19 -1.68 -0.82
C PHE A 157 0.29 -1.41 0.60
N SER A 158 -0.13 -2.22 1.57
CA SER A 158 0.28 -2.05 2.96
C SER A 158 0.27 -3.38 3.71
N VAL A 159 1.45 -3.96 3.92
CA VAL A 159 1.60 -5.25 4.62
C VAL A 159 0.93 -5.23 5.99
N SER A 160 1.15 -4.20 6.80
CA SER A 160 0.55 -4.09 8.13
C SER A 160 -0.89 -3.59 8.13
N GLY A 161 -1.31 -2.84 7.09
CA GLY A 161 -2.57 -2.12 7.05
C GLY A 161 -2.71 -1.01 8.10
N ASN A 162 -1.59 -0.58 8.72
CA ASN A 162 -1.60 0.40 9.83
C ASN A 162 -0.73 1.64 9.57
N SER A 163 -0.12 1.77 8.40
CA SER A 163 0.67 2.94 8.01
C SER A 163 -0.21 4.19 7.98
N ARG A 164 0.17 5.25 8.71
CA ARG A 164 -0.65 6.47 8.83
C ARG A 164 -0.91 7.14 7.49
N ASN A 165 0.10 7.25 6.63
CA ASN A 165 -0.05 7.83 5.29
C ASN A 165 -1.00 7.05 4.39
N ILE A 166 -1.03 5.71 4.48
CA ILE A 166 -2.00 4.86 3.76
C ILE A 166 -3.43 5.09 4.31
N ILE A 167 -3.58 5.17 5.63
CA ILE A 167 -4.87 5.45 6.27
C ILE A 167 -5.39 6.83 5.85
N GLU A 168 -4.54 7.86 5.85
CA GLU A 168 -4.91 9.21 5.41
C GLU A 168 -5.27 9.26 3.92
N ALA A 169 -4.51 8.56 3.05
CA ALA A 169 -4.85 8.45 1.63
C ALA A 169 -6.23 7.78 1.41
N LEU A 170 -6.54 6.71 2.14
CA LEU A 170 -7.84 6.04 2.06
C LEU A 170 -8.99 6.92 2.58
N ARG A 171 -8.77 7.67 3.66
CA ARG A 171 -9.76 8.63 4.18
C ARG A 171 -10.02 9.75 3.18
N PHE A 172 -8.94 10.29 2.60
CA PHE A 172 -9.03 11.31 1.56
C PHE A 172 -9.81 10.78 0.35
N SER A 173 -9.46 9.60 -0.16
CA SER A 173 -10.14 9.01 -1.32
C SER A 173 -11.65 8.85 -1.09
N LYS A 174 -12.05 8.43 0.12
CA LYS A 174 -13.46 8.33 0.49
C LYS A 174 -14.14 9.69 0.49
N LYS A 175 -13.51 10.74 1.07
CA LYS A 175 -14.03 12.11 1.09
C LYS A 175 -14.16 12.71 -0.32
N LYS A 176 -13.19 12.42 -1.21
CA LYS A 176 -13.17 12.91 -2.61
C LYS A 176 -14.16 12.18 -3.53
N GLY A 177 -14.81 11.10 -3.04
CA GLY A 177 -15.72 10.29 -3.86
C GLY A 177 -15.02 9.30 -4.79
N MET A 178 -13.76 8.95 -4.50
CA MET A 178 -13.01 7.91 -5.19
C MET A 178 -13.38 6.53 -4.64
N LYS A 179 -13.15 5.49 -5.45
CA LYS A 179 -13.12 4.10 -4.95
C LYS A 179 -11.69 3.73 -4.56
N SER A 180 -11.55 2.77 -3.64
CA SER A 180 -10.25 2.33 -3.18
C SER A 180 -10.14 0.81 -3.05
N ILE A 181 -8.95 0.30 -3.40
CA ILE A 181 -8.53 -1.10 -3.25
C ILE A 181 -7.34 -1.11 -2.31
N LEU A 182 -7.37 -2.00 -1.33
CA LEU A 182 -6.25 -2.28 -0.45
C LEU A 182 -5.77 -3.71 -0.67
N PHE A 183 -4.48 -3.87 -0.94
CA PHE A 183 -3.79 -5.15 -0.80
C PHE A 183 -3.05 -5.14 0.53
N SER A 184 -3.33 -6.12 1.39
CA SER A 184 -2.82 -6.13 2.76
C SER A 184 -2.29 -7.50 3.19
N GLY A 185 -1.40 -7.48 4.18
CA GLY A 185 -0.97 -8.64 4.93
C GLY A 185 -1.59 -8.68 6.32
N PHE A 186 -1.01 -9.49 7.22
CA PHE A 186 -1.47 -9.67 8.59
C PHE A 186 -2.99 -9.91 8.64
N LYS A 187 -3.70 -9.09 9.41
CA LYS A 187 -5.17 -9.09 9.49
C LYS A 187 -5.79 -7.85 8.80
N GLY A 188 -5.03 -7.18 7.94
CA GLY A 188 -5.48 -6.00 7.19
C GLY A 188 -5.42 -4.67 7.94
N GLY A 189 -5.08 -4.69 9.23
CA GLY A 189 -4.97 -3.48 10.06
C GLY A 189 -6.22 -2.60 10.07
N LYS A 190 -6.03 -1.31 10.40
CA LYS A 190 -7.10 -0.30 10.38
C LYS A 190 -7.55 0.06 8.96
N ALA A 191 -6.65 -0.04 7.99
CA ALA A 191 -6.90 0.33 6.59
C ALA A 191 -8.01 -0.51 5.94
N LYS A 192 -8.14 -1.81 6.31
CA LYS A 192 -9.19 -2.69 5.75
C LYS A 192 -10.61 -2.21 5.96
N ASN A 193 -10.86 -1.48 7.06
CA ASN A 193 -12.20 -0.97 7.40
C ASN A 193 -12.53 0.34 6.67
N ILE A 194 -11.55 0.95 5.99
CA ILE A 194 -11.70 2.23 5.28
C ILE A 194 -11.80 1.98 3.77
N ALA A 195 -10.98 1.05 3.25
CA ALA A 195 -10.97 0.70 1.84
C ALA A 195 -12.31 0.10 1.37
N ASN A 196 -12.72 0.38 0.12
CA ASN A 196 -13.93 -0.22 -0.47
C ASN A 196 -13.76 -1.73 -0.71
N LEU A 197 -12.58 -2.15 -1.16
CA LEU A 197 -12.23 -3.55 -1.34
C LEU A 197 -10.88 -3.82 -0.66
N ASN A 198 -10.76 -4.94 0.02
CA ASN A 198 -9.50 -5.40 0.61
C ASN A 198 -9.24 -6.87 0.27
N LEU A 199 -8.15 -7.13 -0.47
CA LEU A 199 -7.60 -8.47 -0.64
C LEU A 199 -6.48 -8.66 0.37
N ASN A 200 -6.64 -9.65 1.25
CA ASN A 200 -5.71 -9.88 2.35
C ASN A 200 -4.95 -11.19 2.18
N TYR A 201 -3.63 -11.10 2.22
CA TYR A 201 -2.71 -12.24 2.32
C TYR A 201 -2.36 -12.44 3.78
N ASN A 202 -3.05 -13.37 4.45
CA ASN A 202 -2.97 -13.56 5.90
C ASN A 202 -1.61 -14.15 6.34
N SER A 203 -0.57 -13.35 6.27
CA SER A 203 0.77 -13.68 6.77
C SER A 203 1.37 -12.52 7.54
N LYS A 204 2.24 -12.84 8.51
CA LYS A 204 3.04 -11.88 9.27
C LYS A 204 4.45 -11.69 8.70
N ASN A 205 4.81 -12.41 7.67
CA ASN A 205 6.08 -12.27 6.98
C ASN A 205 5.96 -11.21 5.88
N PHE A 206 6.70 -10.11 6.03
CA PHE A 206 6.66 -8.99 5.10
C PHE A 206 7.06 -9.40 3.67
N GLY A 207 8.16 -10.17 3.52
CA GLY A 207 8.62 -10.61 2.21
C GLY A 207 7.61 -11.49 1.48
N LEU A 208 7.00 -12.48 2.18
CA LEU A 208 5.97 -13.34 1.60
C LEU A 208 4.75 -12.54 1.13
N VAL A 209 4.34 -11.52 1.89
CA VAL A 209 3.20 -10.68 1.53
C VAL A 209 3.54 -9.77 0.35
N GLU A 210 4.73 -9.18 0.32
CA GLU A 210 5.19 -8.33 -0.79
C GLU A 210 5.37 -9.15 -2.07
N ASP A 211 5.87 -10.38 -1.99
CA ASP A 211 5.90 -11.31 -3.13
C ASP A 211 4.49 -11.60 -3.68
N CYS A 212 3.50 -11.76 -2.80
CA CYS A 212 2.11 -11.93 -3.22
C CYS A 212 1.56 -10.65 -3.87
N PHE A 213 1.93 -9.46 -3.35
CA PHE A 213 1.55 -8.19 -3.97
C PHE A 213 2.12 -8.05 -5.37
N GLN A 214 3.40 -8.39 -5.56
CA GLN A 214 4.05 -8.37 -6.86
C GLN A 214 3.36 -9.36 -7.83
N SER A 215 3.07 -10.57 -7.36
CA SER A 215 2.41 -11.59 -8.17
C SER A 215 1.00 -11.17 -8.60
N ILE A 216 0.17 -10.65 -7.69
CA ILE A 216 -1.21 -10.23 -8.05
C ILE A 216 -1.22 -9.03 -8.98
N MET A 217 -0.24 -8.14 -8.86
CA MET A 217 -0.07 -7.01 -9.77
C MET A 217 0.12 -7.52 -11.21
N HIS A 218 1.07 -8.43 -11.42
CA HIS A 218 1.31 -9.02 -12.74
C HIS A 218 0.09 -9.80 -13.28
N ILE A 219 -0.59 -10.57 -12.42
CA ILE A 219 -1.79 -11.32 -12.83
C ILE A 219 -2.88 -10.36 -13.32
N LEU A 220 -3.15 -9.28 -12.62
CA LEU A 220 -4.16 -8.32 -13.02
C LEU A 220 -3.78 -7.60 -14.32
N ALA A 221 -2.52 -7.20 -14.47
CA ALA A 221 -2.01 -6.55 -15.67
C ALA A 221 -2.13 -7.48 -16.89
N GLN A 222 -1.60 -8.71 -16.80
CA GLN A 222 -1.63 -9.69 -17.88
C GLN A 222 -3.06 -10.13 -18.21
N TYR A 223 -3.90 -10.33 -17.20
CA TYR A 223 -5.30 -10.72 -17.44
C TYR A 223 -6.08 -9.62 -18.16
N ILE A 224 -5.86 -8.35 -17.81
CA ILE A 224 -6.44 -7.20 -18.54
C ILE A 224 -5.90 -7.16 -19.98
N GLU A 225 -4.63 -7.46 -20.20
CA GLU A 225 -4.04 -7.51 -21.54
C GLU A 225 -4.63 -8.61 -22.41
N ILE A 226 -4.86 -9.80 -21.87
CA ILE A 226 -5.35 -10.98 -22.61
C ILE A 226 -6.86 -10.90 -22.87
N LYS A 227 -7.66 -10.34 -21.94
CA LYS A 227 -9.12 -10.38 -21.99
C LYS A 227 -9.72 -9.38 -22.98
N LYS A 228 -9.30 -9.45 -24.19
CA LYS A 228 -9.72 -8.58 -25.30
C LYS A 228 -10.50 -9.34 -26.37
#